data_1ddb2a7b7fa8da954f8854f5b18028d7
#
_entry.id   1ddb2a7b7fa8da954f8854f5b18028d7
#
_cell.length_a   1.000
_cell.length_b   1.000
_cell.length_c   1.000
_cell.angle_alpha   90.00
_cell.angle_beta   90.00
_cell.angle_gamma   90.00
#
_symmetry.space_group_name_H-M   'P 1'
#
loop_
_entity.id
_entity.type
_entity.pdbx_description
1 polymer ?
#
loop_
_entity_poly.entity_id
_entity_poly.type
_entity_poly.pdbx_seq_one_letter_code
_entity_poly.pdbx_strand_id
1 'polypeptide(L)'
;MQTADILVLDFGSQYTQLIARRLREQGVYTELIAYDAPIDKIKAKNPKGLILSGGPASVYAKDAYFCDDEIFELGIPILGICYGMQLIAHKFGASVVPASKKEYGKAFLKLLRATRLFDGVKDNSTVWMSHSDKVESLPEGFEVMASSDESEWCVFGDEIRKIYALQFHPEVCHSEFGDRILKNFAKEICGLTSTWNMGSFAKEQMIKIKERVGSAKVLCAVSGGVDSSVVAALLAHAVPQSLIAVFVDNGLLRTGERKAVEEMFRLKLGVSLDVVDASELFLSRLKGVVDPEQKRKIIGATFIEVFSKEAAKYKNVKFLAQGTLYTDIIESSVAGSSKTIKSHHNVGGLPKDMKFELIEPLREIFKDEVRQLGLELGLSREVVFRHPFPGPGLAIRIMGEVNTPSLDLLRKADVILRDELKSSGWYNKTWQAFCVLLNVHSVGVMGDNRTYENAVCIRVVDASDGMTASFSRLPYDLLENVSRRIINEVDGINRVVYDISSKPPATIEWE
;
A
#
# COMPACT_ATOMS: atom_id res chain seq x y z
N MET A 1 4.27 -2.48 25.36
CA MET A 1 3.45 -2.52 24.11
C MET A 1 3.00 -1.10 23.84
N GLN A 2 3.04 -0.67 22.59
CA GLN A 2 2.52 0.65 22.20
C GLN A 2 1.00 0.64 22.39
N THR A 3 0.45 1.66 23.03
CA THR A 3 -1.00 1.83 23.21
C THR A 3 -1.59 2.32 21.88
N ALA A 4 -2.74 1.80 21.49
CA ALA A 4 -3.47 2.31 20.33
C ALA A 4 -4.57 3.26 20.82
N ASP A 5 -4.74 4.40 20.13
CA ASP A 5 -5.83 5.33 20.43
C ASP A 5 -7.19 4.70 20.07
N ILE A 6 -7.27 4.09 18.89
CA ILE A 6 -8.43 3.33 18.42
C ILE A 6 -7.96 1.94 17.96
N LEU A 7 -8.72 0.90 18.33
CA LEU A 7 -8.59 -0.44 17.73
C LEU A 7 -9.75 -0.68 16.77
N VAL A 8 -9.43 -1.20 15.60
CA VAL A 8 -10.41 -1.67 14.62
C VAL A 8 -10.41 -3.19 14.64
N LEU A 9 -11.51 -3.81 15.01
CA LEU A 9 -11.72 -5.24 14.92
C LEU A 9 -12.05 -5.58 13.45
N ASP A 10 -11.20 -6.41 12.85
CA ASP A 10 -11.28 -6.75 11.42
C ASP A 10 -12.14 -8.00 11.21
N PHE A 11 -13.35 -7.79 10.70
CA PHE A 11 -14.30 -8.84 10.32
C PHE A 11 -14.14 -9.30 8.86
N GLY A 12 -13.05 -8.93 8.18
CA GLY A 12 -12.72 -9.39 6.83
C GLY A 12 -13.26 -8.52 5.71
N SER A 13 -13.62 -7.26 5.98
CA SER A 13 -13.99 -6.32 4.92
C SER A 13 -12.77 -5.90 4.11
N GLN A 14 -12.94 -5.81 2.80
CA GLN A 14 -11.93 -5.20 1.92
C GLN A 14 -11.62 -3.73 2.27
N TYR A 15 -12.49 -3.07 3.05
CA TYR A 15 -12.34 -1.66 3.43
C TYR A 15 -11.76 -1.46 4.84
N THR A 16 -11.52 -2.53 5.62
CA THR A 16 -11.06 -2.40 7.02
C THR A 16 -9.79 -1.55 7.15
N GLN A 17 -8.82 -1.75 6.25
CA GLN A 17 -7.57 -0.97 6.26
C GLN A 17 -7.81 0.53 6.01
N LEU A 18 -8.84 0.88 5.23
CA LEU A 18 -9.17 2.28 4.96
C LEU A 18 -9.64 3.01 6.23
N ILE A 19 -10.36 2.33 7.13
CA ILE A 19 -10.78 2.90 8.43
C ILE A 19 -9.55 3.38 9.21
N ALA A 20 -8.57 2.50 9.40
CA ALA A 20 -7.35 2.84 10.13
C ALA A 20 -6.57 3.96 9.43
N ARG A 21 -6.46 3.91 8.11
CA ARG A 21 -5.78 4.93 7.31
C ARG A 21 -6.42 6.31 7.46
N ARG A 22 -7.76 6.40 7.35
CA ARG A 22 -8.50 7.66 7.51
C ARG A 22 -8.32 8.29 8.88
N LEU A 23 -8.32 7.49 9.94
CA LEU A 23 -8.08 7.97 11.29
C LEU A 23 -6.63 8.43 11.49
N ARG A 24 -5.65 7.73 10.93
CA ARG A 24 -4.24 8.13 10.99
C ARG A 24 -3.95 9.40 10.19
N GLU A 25 -4.59 9.60 9.05
CA GLU A 25 -4.56 10.86 8.29
C GLU A 25 -5.03 12.06 9.14
N GLN A 26 -5.89 11.81 10.14
CA GLN A 26 -6.39 12.80 11.09
C GLN A 26 -5.54 12.89 12.39
N GLY A 27 -4.42 12.20 12.43
CA GLY A 27 -3.47 12.20 13.53
C GLY A 27 -3.87 11.32 14.72
N VAL A 28 -4.70 10.28 14.50
CA VAL A 28 -5.13 9.32 15.53
C VAL A 28 -4.47 7.97 15.28
N TYR A 29 -3.65 7.49 16.23
CA TYR A 29 -2.99 6.20 16.08
C TYR A 29 -3.99 5.05 16.17
N THR A 30 -4.14 4.33 15.09
CA THR A 30 -5.15 3.28 14.94
C THR A 30 -4.49 1.97 14.52
N GLU A 31 -4.79 0.88 15.21
CA GLU A 31 -4.33 -0.45 14.85
C GLU A 31 -5.51 -1.35 14.44
N LEU A 32 -5.21 -2.34 13.58
CA LEU A 32 -6.13 -3.43 13.25
C LEU A 32 -5.83 -4.63 14.14
N ILE A 33 -6.88 -5.31 14.57
CA ILE A 33 -6.80 -6.55 15.33
C ILE A 33 -7.86 -7.53 14.80
N ALA A 34 -7.58 -8.84 14.84
CA ALA A 34 -8.56 -9.83 14.42
C ALA A 34 -9.84 -9.71 15.26
N TYR A 35 -11.01 -9.93 14.64
CA TYR A 35 -12.31 -9.82 15.31
C TYR A 35 -12.44 -10.74 16.53
N ASP A 36 -11.80 -11.91 16.49
CA ASP A 36 -11.78 -12.96 17.54
C ASP A 36 -10.62 -12.82 18.53
N ALA A 37 -9.95 -11.67 18.54
CA ALA A 37 -8.84 -11.42 19.46
C ALA A 37 -9.32 -11.53 20.91
N PRO A 38 -8.59 -12.25 21.81
CA PRO A 38 -8.93 -12.35 23.21
C PRO A 38 -9.03 -10.97 23.88
N ILE A 39 -10.00 -10.80 24.77
CA ILE A 39 -10.27 -9.53 25.45
C ILE A 39 -9.03 -8.96 26.17
N ASP A 40 -8.19 -9.82 26.76
CA ASP A 40 -6.95 -9.39 27.43
C ASP A 40 -5.97 -8.70 26.46
N LYS A 41 -5.94 -9.14 25.20
CA LYS A 41 -5.12 -8.52 24.17
C LYS A 41 -5.65 -7.13 23.79
N ILE A 42 -6.97 -6.97 23.77
CA ILE A 42 -7.63 -5.67 23.54
C ILE A 42 -7.36 -4.75 24.74
N LYS A 43 -7.60 -5.21 25.96
CA LYS A 43 -7.32 -4.45 27.20
C LYS A 43 -5.86 -4.02 27.33
N ALA A 44 -4.92 -4.89 26.92
CA ALA A 44 -3.47 -4.58 26.95
C ALA A 44 -3.07 -3.42 26.03
N LYS A 45 -3.84 -3.14 24.98
CA LYS A 45 -3.66 -1.99 24.07
C LYS A 45 -4.21 -0.69 24.66
N ASN A 46 -5.03 -0.76 25.70
CA ASN A 46 -5.67 0.39 26.37
C ASN A 46 -6.33 1.40 25.39
N PRO A 47 -7.19 0.95 24.47
CA PRO A 47 -7.80 1.82 23.47
C PRO A 47 -8.77 2.82 24.11
N LYS A 48 -8.95 3.97 23.47
CA LYS A 48 -9.94 4.99 23.86
C LYS A 48 -11.23 4.87 23.05
N GLY A 49 -11.25 4.02 22.03
CA GLY A 49 -12.42 3.69 21.22
C GLY A 49 -12.21 2.41 20.42
N LEU A 50 -13.30 1.73 20.10
CA LEU A 50 -13.31 0.56 19.23
C LEU A 50 -14.12 0.83 17.98
N ILE A 51 -13.67 0.26 16.84
CA ILE A 51 -14.46 0.22 15.62
C ILE A 51 -14.63 -1.23 15.20
N LEU A 52 -15.88 -1.65 14.98
CA LEU A 52 -16.22 -2.95 14.41
C LEU A 52 -16.38 -2.76 12.91
N SER A 53 -15.51 -3.35 12.11
CA SER A 53 -15.50 -3.15 10.66
C SER A 53 -16.68 -3.85 9.95
N GLY A 54 -16.82 -3.61 8.66
CA GLY A 54 -17.64 -4.46 7.80
C GLY A 54 -17.07 -5.88 7.69
N GLY A 55 -17.86 -6.78 7.11
CA GLY A 55 -17.48 -8.17 6.88
C GLY A 55 -18.36 -8.84 5.83
N PRO A 56 -17.90 -9.97 5.26
CA PRO A 56 -18.65 -10.71 4.24
C PRO A 56 -19.74 -11.64 4.79
N ALA A 57 -19.72 -11.91 6.11
CA ALA A 57 -20.64 -12.84 6.75
C ALA A 57 -22.00 -12.20 7.10
N SER A 58 -23.00 -13.02 7.39
CA SER A 58 -24.28 -12.60 7.99
C SER A 58 -24.30 -13.01 9.45
N VAL A 59 -24.78 -12.14 10.37
CA VAL A 59 -24.78 -12.40 11.82
C VAL A 59 -25.65 -13.57 12.24
N TYR A 60 -26.59 -14.00 11.40
CA TYR A 60 -27.44 -15.16 11.61
C TYR A 60 -26.92 -16.46 10.95
N ALA A 61 -25.79 -16.39 10.24
CA ALA A 61 -25.18 -17.57 9.62
C ALA A 61 -24.50 -18.47 10.67
N LYS A 62 -24.37 -19.78 10.37
CA LYS A 62 -23.70 -20.73 11.28
C LYS A 62 -22.21 -20.41 11.51
N ASP A 63 -21.59 -19.79 10.55
CA ASP A 63 -20.19 -19.36 10.49
C ASP A 63 -20.04 -17.85 10.68
N ALA A 64 -21.00 -17.22 11.38
CA ALA A 64 -20.96 -15.80 11.69
C ALA A 64 -19.72 -15.44 12.53
N TYR A 65 -19.19 -14.25 12.31
CA TYR A 65 -18.01 -13.73 13.00
C TYR A 65 -18.43 -12.96 14.24
N PHE A 66 -18.15 -13.51 15.42
CA PHE A 66 -18.44 -12.87 16.70
C PHE A 66 -17.14 -12.47 17.39
N CYS A 67 -17.12 -11.28 17.98
CA CYS A 67 -16.09 -10.85 18.89
C CYS A 67 -16.46 -11.21 20.33
N ASP A 68 -15.49 -11.03 21.24
CA ASP A 68 -15.72 -11.22 22.67
C ASP A 68 -16.76 -10.20 23.18
N ASP A 69 -17.79 -10.66 23.85
CA ASP A 69 -18.88 -9.85 24.38
C ASP A 69 -18.43 -8.81 25.40
N GLU A 70 -17.33 -9.07 26.12
CA GLU A 70 -16.78 -8.13 27.10
C GLU A 70 -16.34 -6.79 26.48
N ILE A 71 -16.18 -6.69 25.15
CA ILE A 71 -15.85 -5.41 24.51
C ILE A 71 -16.92 -4.34 24.78
N PHE A 72 -18.18 -4.73 24.89
CA PHE A 72 -19.30 -3.83 25.14
C PHE A 72 -19.38 -3.37 26.62
N GLU A 73 -18.63 -4.03 27.50
CA GLU A 73 -18.53 -3.73 28.93
C GLU A 73 -17.31 -2.87 29.28
N LEU A 74 -16.44 -2.58 28.31
CA LEU A 74 -15.21 -1.80 28.54
C LEU A 74 -15.47 -0.32 28.90
N GLY A 75 -16.70 0.17 28.70
CA GLY A 75 -17.06 1.57 28.98
C GLY A 75 -16.39 2.60 28.06
N ILE A 76 -15.87 2.18 26.91
CA ILE A 76 -15.29 3.04 25.89
C ILE A 76 -16.21 3.15 24.67
N PRO A 77 -16.15 4.25 23.87
CA PRO A 77 -16.98 4.40 22.69
C PRO A 77 -16.77 3.28 21.66
N ILE A 78 -17.86 2.85 21.03
CA ILE A 78 -17.87 1.81 19.98
C ILE A 78 -18.59 2.33 18.75
N LEU A 79 -18.01 2.10 17.56
CA LEU A 79 -18.60 2.39 16.27
C LEU A 79 -18.68 1.11 15.44
N GLY A 80 -19.88 0.64 15.11
CA GLY A 80 -20.09 -0.47 14.16
C GLY A 80 -20.34 0.04 12.75
N ILE A 81 -19.66 -0.53 11.75
CA ILE A 81 -19.78 -0.20 10.34
C ILE A 81 -20.26 -1.43 9.58
N CYS A 82 -21.38 -1.32 8.85
CA CYS A 82 -21.96 -2.37 8.01
C CYS A 82 -22.19 -3.67 8.81
N TYR A 83 -21.35 -4.69 8.68
CA TYR A 83 -21.42 -5.90 9.52
C TYR A 83 -21.32 -5.57 11.01
N GLY A 84 -20.42 -4.68 11.40
CA GLY A 84 -20.28 -4.22 12.79
C GLY A 84 -21.56 -3.58 13.35
N MET A 85 -22.33 -2.86 12.54
CA MET A 85 -23.66 -2.38 12.90
C MET A 85 -24.62 -3.53 13.16
N GLN A 86 -24.66 -4.52 12.25
CA GLN A 86 -25.53 -5.69 12.37
C GLN A 86 -25.16 -6.53 13.60
N LEU A 87 -23.88 -6.63 13.91
CA LEU A 87 -23.40 -7.30 15.12
C LEU A 87 -23.87 -6.60 16.40
N ILE A 88 -23.79 -5.26 16.45
CA ILE A 88 -24.33 -4.46 17.54
C ILE A 88 -25.84 -4.70 17.67
N ALA A 89 -26.59 -4.63 16.57
CA ALA A 89 -28.03 -4.88 16.56
C ALA A 89 -28.34 -6.27 17.14
N HIS A 90 -27.68 -7.31 16.65
CA HIS A 90 -27.85 -8.69 17.10
C HIS A 90 -27.50 -8.85 18.59
N LYS A 91 -26.37 -8.30 19.04
CA LYS A 91 -25.93 -8.36 20.44
C LYS A 91 -26.93 -7.74 21.40
N PHE A 92 -27.57 -6.65 21.03
CA PHE A 92 -28.57 -5.97 21.85
C PHE A 92 -30.02 -6.41 21.55
N GLY A 93 -30.19 -7.59 20.97
CA GLY A 93 -31.47 -8.28 20.82
C GLY A 93 -32.35 -7.83 19.66
N ALA A 94 -31.82 -7.02 18.74
CA ALA A 94 -32.52 -6.66 17.53
C ALA A 94 -32.42 -7.74 16.43
N SER A 95 -33.39 -7.76 15.52
CA SER A 95 -33.45 -8.70 14.41
C SER A 95 -32.66 -8.17 13.21
N VAL A 96 -31.84 -9.04 12.63
CA VAL A 96 -31.13 -8.81 11.37
C VAL A 96 -31.58 -9.87 10.37
N VAL A 97 -32.01 -9.44 9.19
CA VAL A 97 -32.59 -10.32 8.17
C VAL A 97 -32.02 -10.01 6.78
N PRO A 98 -32.09 -10.96 5.83
CA PRO A 98 -31.80 -10.67 4.44
C PRO A 98 -32.69 -9.53 3.92
N ALA A 99 -32.09 -8.52 3.29
CA ALA A 99 -32.84 -7.45 2.69
C ALA A 99 -33.59 -7.96 1.46
N SER A 100 -34.86 -7.55 1.30
CA SER A 100 -35.65 -7.85 0.11
C SER A 100 -35.02 -7.23 -1.15
N LYS A 101 -34.33 -6.11 -0.99
CA LYS A 101 -33.57 -5.42 -2.03
C LYS A 101 -32.18 -5.15 -1.49
N LYS A 102 -31.16 -5.66 -2.16
CA LYS A 102 -29.76 -5.42 -1.82
C LYS A 102 -29.38 -3.99 -2.15
N GLU A 103 -28.54 -3.38 -1.31
CA GLU A 103 -28.13 -1.99 -1.48
C GLU A 103 -26.62 -1.89 -1.73
N TYR A 104 -26.28 -1.59 -2.98
CA TYR A 104 -24.89 -1.41 -3.43
C TYR A 104 -24.74 -0.10 -4.19
N GLY A 105 -23.74 0.69 -3.80
CA GLY A 105 -23.45 1.95 -4.47
C GLY A 105 -23.89 3.18 -3.67
N LYS A 106 -24.25 4.24 -4.39
CA LYS A 106 -24.61 5.53 -3.80
C LYS A 106 -26.03 5.52 -3.21
N ALA A 107 -26.16 6.02 -1.98
CA ALA A 107 -27.42 6.35 -1.33
C ALA A 107 -27.33 7.76 -0.72
N PHE A 108 -28.47 8.32 -0.32
CA PHE A 108 -28.53 9.63 0.30
C PHE A 108 -28.89 9.51 1.77
N LEU A 109 -28.09 10.15 2.63
CA LEU A 109 -28.25 10.11 4.08
C LEU A 109 -29.19 11.23 4.54
N LYS A 110 -30.33 10.86 5.10
CA LYS A 110 -31.31 11.77 5.68
C LYS A 110 -31.09 11.84 7.20
N LEU A 111 -30.63 12.98 7.70
CA LEU A 111 -30.39 13.18 9.12
C LEU A 111 -31.70 13.39 9.86
N LEU A 112 -31.94 12.59 10.90
CA LEU A 112 -33.15 12.64 11.72
C LEU A 112 -32.93 13.35 13.06
N ARG A 113 -31.65 13.40 13.51
CA ARG A 113 -31.25 14.04 14.78
C ARG A 113 -29.89 14.73 14.66
N ALA A 114 -29.75 15.82 15.37
CA ALA A 114 -28.46 16.45 15.61
C ALA A 114 -27.71 15.62 16.67
N THR A 115 -26.55 15.07 16.32
CA THR A 115 -25.69 14.28 17.22
C THR A 115 -24.25 14.73 17.06
N ARG A 116 -23.39 14.43 18.05
CA ARG A 116 -21.94 14.71 17.93
C ARG A 116 -21.31 13.99 16.74
N LEU A 117 -21.82 12.78 16.41
CA LEU A 117 -21.32 12.01 15.27
C LEU A 117 -21.52 12.73 13.93
N PHE A 118 -22.61 13.50 13.79
CA PHE A 118 -22.95 14.23 12.57
C PHE A 118 -22.64 15.73 12.60
N ASP A 119 -21.84 16.19 13.56
CA ASP A 119 -21.45 17.60 13.57
C ASP A 119 -20.72 18.00 12.29
N GLY A 120 -21.26 19.00 11.57
CA GLY A 120 -20.77 19.47 10.29
C GLY A 120 -21.03 18.53 9.09
N VAL A 121 -21.85 17.49 9.24
CA VAL A 121 -22.36 16.66 8.14
C VAL A 121 -23.63 17.28 7.59
N LYS A 122 -23.75 17.37 6.27
CA LYS A 122 -24.93 17.94 5.60
C LYS A 122 -26.02 16.88 5.45
N ASP A 123 -27.26 17.30 5.64
CA ASP A 123 -28.43 16.49 5.28
C ASP A 123 -28.43 16.18 3.79
N ASN A 124 -28.98 15.03 3.41
CA ASN A 124 -29.04 14.54 2.04
C ASN A 124 -27.67 14.38 1.36
N SER A 125 -26.61 14.15 2.15
CA SER A 125 -25.26 13.88 1.63
C SER A 125 -25.16 12.45 1.07
N THR A 126 -24.26 12.28 0.09
CA THR A 126 -23.99 10.96 -0.51
C THR A 126 -23.21 10.06 0.45
N VAL A 127 -23.69 8.80 0.59
CA VAL A 127 -23.00 7.73 1.31
C VAL A 127 -22.88 6.48 0.42
N TRP A 128 -21.94 5.60 0.76
CA TRP A 128 -21.69 4.37 0.01
C TRP A 128 -22.20 3.15 0.75
N MET A 129 -23.16 2.47 0.14
CA MET A 129 -23.75 1.23 0.64
C MET A 129 -23.10 0.00 0.01
N SER A 130 -22.95 -1.07 0.79
CA SER A 130 -22.44 -2.36 0.31
C SER A 130 -22.94 -3.48 1.21
N HIS A 131 -24.26 -3.77 1.18
CA HIS A 131 -24.85 -4.78 2.05
C HIS A 131 -26.01 -5.53 1.40
N SER A 132 -26.23 -6.77 1.88
CA SER A 132 -27.35 -7.64 1.51
C SER A 132 -28.30 -7.92 2.67
N ASP A 133 -27.92 -7.57 3.89
CA ASP A 133 -28.71 -7.76 5.09
C ASP A 133 -29.10 -6.41 5.69
N LYS A 134 -30.22 -6.37 6.39
CA LYS A 134 -30.72 -5.16 7.07
C LYS A 134 -31.10 -5.47 8.51
N VAL A 135 -30.99 -4.45 9.34
CA VAL A 135 -31.59 -4.44 10.68
C VAL A 135 -33.10 -4.26 10.52
N GLU A 136 -33.90 -5.08 11.17
CA GLU A 136 -35.37 -5.08 11.07
C GLU A 136 -36.06 -4.52 12.32
N SER A 137 -35.35 -4.40 13.41
CA SER A 137 -35.85 -3.78 14.64
C SER A 137 -34.74 -2.98 15.32
N LEU A 138 -35.13 -1.95 16.07
CA LEU A 138 -34.17 -1.16 16.85
C LEU A 138 -33.90 -1.85 18.20
N PRO A 139 -32.62 -1.97 18.63
CA PRO A 139 -32.32 -2.51 19.96
C PRO A 139 -32.83 -1.59 21.07
N GLU A 140 -33.17 -2.16 22.23
CA GLU A 140 -33.62 -1.40 23.39
C GLU A 140 -32.57 -0.38 23.86
N GLY A 141 -33.01 0.85 24.07
CA GLY A 141 -32.16 1.97 24.51
C GLY A 141 -31.40 2.66 23.35
N PHE A 142 -31.53 2.17 22.12
CA PHE A 142 -30.97 2.86 20.95
C PHE A 142 -32.00 3.76 20.28
N GLU A 143 -31.51 4.81 19.62
CA GLU A 143 -32.33 5.77 18.92
C GLU A 143 -31.84 5.91 17.47
N VAL A 144 -32.77 6.08 16.53
CA VAL A 144 -32.45 6.35 15.13
C VAL A 144 -31.84 7.72 14.99
N MET A 145 -30.73 7.81 14.27
CA MET A 145 -30.02 9.07 14.03
C MET A 145 -30.11 9.52 12.58
N ALA A 146 -30.15 8.56 11.64
CA ALA A 146 -30.32 8.85 10.22
C ALA A 146 -30.94 7.67 9.48
N SER A 147 -31.60 7.97 8.34
CA SER A 147 -32.18 7.00 7.42
C SER A 147 -31.63 7.17 6.00
N SER A 148 -31.87 6.21 5.13
CA SER A 148 -31.73 6.31 3.68
C SER A 148 -33.05 5.92 3.00
N ASP A 149 -33.12 6.03 1.67
CA ASP A 149 -34.38 5.69 0.95
C ASP A 149 -34.76 4.21 1.11
N GLU A 150 -33.77 3.31 1.33
CA GLU A 150 -34.02 1.87 1.42
C GLU A 150 -33.77 1.33 2.85
N SER A 151 -33.20 2.14 3.76
CA SER A 151 -32.90 1.75 5.15
C SER A 151 -33.45 2.78 6.14
N GLU A 152 -34.52 2.42 6.83
CA GLU A 152 -35.12 3.23 7.88
C GLU A 152 -34.17 3.49 9.04
N TRP A 153 -33.38 2.49 9.41
CA TRP A 153 -32.39 2.55 10.48
C TRP A 153 -30.95 2.54 9.92
N CYS A 154 -30.69 3.42 8.97
CA CYS A 154 -29.37 3.54 8.35
C CYS A 154 -28.27 3.87 9.36
N VAL A 155 -28.62 4.66 10.40
CA VAL A 155 -27.75 4.94 11.55
C VAL A 155 -28.60 4.95 12.82
N PHE A 156 -28.12 4.23 13.81
CA PHE A 156 -28.67 4.30 15.16
C PHE A 156 -27.55 4.31 16.21
N GLY A 157 -27.88 4.71 17.43
CA GLY A 157 -26.89 4.75 18.50
C GLY A 157 -27.50 4.98 19.87
N ASP A 158 -26.66 4.77 20.88
CA ASP A 158 -26.91 5.07 22.29
C ASP A 158 -25.86 6.09 22.75
N GLU A 159 -26.28 7.33 22.94
CA GLU A 159 -25.41 8.42 23.36
C GLU A 159 -24.88 8.23 24.80
N ILE A 160 -25.59 7.50 25.67
CA ILE A 160 -25.19 7.25 27.05
C ILE A 160 -24.06 6.25 27.09
N ARG A 161 -24.24 5.10 26.41
CA ARG A 161 -23.20 4.04 26.29
C ARG A 161 -22.13 4.41 25.29
N LYS A 162 -22.35 5.45 24.45
CA LYS A 162 -21.49 5.89 23.34
C LYS A 162 -21.28 4.78 22.30
N ILE A 163 -22.34 4.05 21.97
CA ILE A 163 -22.35 3.00 20.96
C ILE A 163 -23.09 3.52 19.74
N TYR A 164 -22.44 3.50 18.58
CA TYR A 164 -22.97 4.00 17.31
C TYR A 164 -22.87 2.92 16.25
N ALA A 165 -23.81 2.90 15.31
CA ALA A 165 -23.90 1.88 14.29
C ALA A 165 -24.31 2.50 12.94
N LEU A 166 -23.49 2.29 11.91
CA LEU A 166 -23.65 2.82 10.55
C LEU A 166 -23.81 1.67 9.55
N GLN A 167 -24.83 1.72 8.69
CA GLN A 167 -25.00 0.73 7.62
C GLN A 167 -24.04 1.00 6.45
N PHE A 168 -23.72 2.24 6.16
CA PHE A 168 -22.82 2.64 5.09
C PHE A 168 -21.35 2.65 5.50
N HIS A 169 -20.48 2.79 4.51
CA HIS A 169 -19.03 2.84 4.67
C HIS A 169 -18.50 4.28 4.67
N PRO A 170 -18.23 4.89 5.83
CA PRO A 170 -17.67 6.24 5.92
C PRO A 170 -16.21 6.32 5.44
N GLU A 171 -15.49 5.20 5.46
CA GLU A 171 -14.07 5.12 5.13
C GLU A 171 -13.75 5.24 3.64
N VAL A 172 -14.75 5.02 2.77
CA VAL A 172 -14.52 5.07 1.30
C VAL A 172 -14.74 6.49 0.76
N CYS A 173 -14.00 6.86 -0.27
CA CYS A 173 -14.02 8.20 -0.88
C CYS A 173 -15.37 8.59 -1.50
N HIS A 174 -16.27 7.64 -1.71
CA HIS A 174 -17.62 7.87 -2.24
C HIS A 174 -18.62 8.37 -1.16
N SER A 175 -18.27 8.27 0.12
CA SER A 175 -19.04 8.85 1.23
C SER A 175 -18.57 10.29 1.45
N GLU A 176 -19.40 11.27 1.05
CA GLU A 176 -19.02 12.69 0.94
C GLU A 176 -18.49 13.29 2.26
N PHE A 177 -19.10 12.94 3.39
CA PHE A 177 -18.70 13.38 4.73
C PHE A 177 -18.14 12.25 5.59
N GLY A 178 -17.71 11.13 4.98
CA GLY A 178 -17.21 9.98 5.71
C GLY A 178 -16.02 10.29 6.63
N ASP A 179 -15.06 11.06 6.13
CA ASP A 179 -13.91 11.53 6.92
C ASP A 179 -14.33 12.39 8.13
N ARG A 180 -15.39 13.21 7.98
CA ARG A 180 -15.94 14.03 9.06
C ARG A 180 -16.56 13.14 10.14
N ILE A 181 -17.33 12.14 9.77
CA ILE A 181 -17.96 11.18 10.70
C ILE A 181 -16.91 10.43 11.50
N LEU A 182 -15.88 9.90 10.85
CA LEU A 182 -14.77 9.24 11.53
C LEU A 182 -14.00 10.19 12.45
N LYS A 183 -13.80 11.44 12.02
CA LYS A 183 -13.19 12.49 12.83
C LYS A 183 -14.03 12.79 14.08
N ASN A 184 -15.33 12.95 13.93
CA ASN A 184 -16.23 13.23 15.04
C ASN A 184 -16.23 12.07 16.04
N PHE A 185 -16.26 10.83 15.56
CA PHE A 185 -16.12 9.67 16.47
C PHE A 185 -14.81 9.74 17.26
N ALA A 186 -13.69 9.95 16.59
CA ALA A 186 -12.38 9.97 17.25
C ALA A 186 -12.19 11.19 18.17
N LYS A 187 -12.53 12.39 17.71
CA LYS A 187 -12.22 13.64 18.43
C LYS A 187 -13.29 14.01 19.43
N GLU A 188 -14.57 14.03 19.03
CA GLU A 188 -15.66 14.54 19.83
C GLU A 188 -16.26 13.48 20.77
N ILE A 189 -16.24 12.21 20.35
CA ILE A 189 -16.83 11.11 21.13
C ILE A 189 -15.78 10.40 21.97
N CYS A 190 -14.63 10.02 21.36
CA CYS A 190 -13.53 9.39 22.10
C CYS A 190 -12.62 10.39 22.83
N GLY A 191 -12.72 11.71 22.53
CA GLY A 191 -11.94 12.76 23.17
C GLY A 191 -10.45 12.76 22.78
N LEU A 192 -10.10 12.22 21.62
CA LEU A 192 -8.72 12.08 21.18
C LEU A 192 -8.15 13.37 20.59
N THR A 193 -6.87 13.59 20.82
CA THR A 193 -6.09 14.66 20.18
C THR A 193 -5.23 14.12 19.05
N SER A 194 -4.78 15.01 18.16
CA SER A 194 -3.88 14.60 17.06
C SER A 194 -2.45 14.45 17.57
N THR A 195 -2.06 13.24 17.92
CA THR A 195 -0.72 12.90 18.43
C THR A 195 0.12 12.13 17.43
N TRP A 196 -0.54 11.42 16.52
CA TRP A 196 0.12 10.64 15.49
C TRP A 196 0.64 11.51 14.35
N ASN A 197 1.96 11.57 14.19
CA ASN A 197 2.64 12.26 13.09
C ASN A 197 4.01 11.62 12.82
N MET A 198 4.51 11.75 11.60
CA MET A 198 5.73 11.08 11.18
C MET A 198 7.01 11.65 11.80
N GLY A 199 7.02 12.91 12.22
CA GLY A 199 8.16 13.49 12.94
C GLY A 199 8.35 12.88 14.33
N SER A 200 7.27 12.68 15.08
CA SER A 200 7.30 11.98 16.38
C SER A 200 7.64 10.50 16.20
N PHE A 201 7.03 9.85 15.22
CA PHE A 201 7.33 8.46 14.88
C PHE A 201 8.81 8.25 14.52
N ALA A 202 9.40 9.13 13.69
CA ALA A 202 10.81 9.07 13.34
C ALA A 202 11.72 9.11 14.58
N LYS A 203 11.46 10.04 15.51
CA LYS A 203 12.24 10.17 16.75
C LYS A 203 12.15 8.91 17.61
N GLU A 204 10.95 8.37 17.78
CA GLU A 204 10.72 7.15 18.54
C GLU A 204 11.43 5.94 17.91
N GLN A 205 11.30 5.77 16.59
CA GLN A 205 11.97 4.69 15.88
C GLN A 205 13.50 4.81 15.95
N MET A 206 14.06 6.00 15.83
CA MET A 206 15.50 6.21 15.97
C MET A 206 16.01 5.82 17.36
N ILE A 207 15.25 6.11 18.42
CA ILE A 207 15.58 5.69 19.80
C ILE A 207 15.57 4.17 19.90
N LYS A 208 14.47 3.52 19.47
CA LYS A 208 14.33 2.05 19.48
C LYS A 208 15.45 1.35 18.70
N ILE A 209 15.78 1.88 17.52
CA ILE A 209 16.88 1.35 16.70
C ILE A 209 18.21 1.48 17.43
N LYS A 210 18.52 2.64 17.99
CA LYS A 210 19.76 2.91 18.70
C LYS A 210 19.95 1.98 19.92
N GLU A 211 18.91 1.83 20.71
CA GLU A 211 18.91 0.93 21.87
C GLU A 211 19.11 -0.53 21.46
N ARG A 212 18.41 -0.97 20.42
CA ARG A 212 18.44 -2.36 19.95
C ARG A 212 19.76 -2.72 19.28
N VAL A 213 20.31 -1.82 18.46
CA VAL A 213 21.56 -2.05 17.73
C VAL A 213 22.77 -1.97 18.67
N GLY A 214 22.80 -1.04 19.61
CA GLY A 214 23.92 -0.83 20.51
C GLY A 214 25.24 -0.66 19.74
N SER A 215 26.21 -1.54 20.01
CA SER A 215 27.53 -1.56 19.36
C SER A 215 27.63 -2.52 18.17
N ALA A 216 26.54 -3.26 17.85
CA ALA A 216 26.53 -4.20 16.73
C ALA A 216 26.41 -3.48 15.39
N LYS A 217 26.58 -4.23 14.29
CA LYS A 217 26.38 -3.74 12.92
C LYS A 217 24.98 -4.17 12.41
N VAL A 218 24.40 -3.30 11.57
CA VAL A 218 23.14 -3.55 10.88
C VAL A 218 23.37 -3.47 9.37
N LEU A 219 22.98 -4.53 8.68
CA LEU A 219 23.00 -4.63 7.23
C LEU A 219 21.68 -4.13 6.66
N CYS A 220 21.71 -3.31 5.65
CA CYS A 220 20.54 -2.79 4.95
C CYS A 220 20.67 -3.02 3.45
N ALA A 221 19.78 -3.85 2.89
CA ALA A 221 19.67 -4.01 1.45
C ALA A 221 18.92 -2.82 0.86
N VAL A 222 19.60 -2.06 -0.01
CA VAL A 222 19.03 -0.90 -0.69
C VAL A 222 18.62 -1.29 -2.11
N SER A 223 17.34 -1.27 -2.41
CA SER A 223 16.83 -1.55 -3.77
C SER A 223 16.65 -0.30 -4.63
N GLY A 224 16.86 0.89 -4.04
CA GLY A 224 16.49 2.16 -4.66
C GLY A 224 14.99 2.45 -4.63
N GLY A 225 14.16 1.57 -4.07
CA GLY A 225 12.74 1.82 -3.81
C GLY A 225 12.53 2.76 -2.63
N VAL A 226 11.31 3.32 -2.50
CA VAL A 226 10.97 4.27 -1.43
C VAL A 226 11.22 3.66 -0.05
N ASP A 227 10.72 2.45 0.19
CA ASP A 227 10.76 1.81 1.52
C ASP A 227 12.19 1.56 1.98
N SER A 228 13.01 0.93 1.13
CA SER A 228 14.43 0.69 1.44
C SER A 228 15.21 1.99 1.65
N SER A 229 14.86 3.05 0.92
CA SER A 229 15.49 4.38 1.08
C SER A 229 15.11 5.02 2.41
N VAL A 230 13.85 4.89 2.85
CA VAL A 230 13.38 5.41 4.14
C VAL A 230 13.98 4.62 5.31
N VAL A 231 14.05 3.28 5.20
CA VAL A 231 14.76 2.45 6.21
C VAL A 231 16.21 2.88 6.32
N ALA A 232 16.91 3.02 5.19
CA ALA A 232 18.30 3.44 5.17
C ALA A 232 18.48 4.85 5.79
N ALA A 233 17.57 5.78 5.52
CA ALA A 233 17.59 7.12 6.11
C ALA A 233 17.39 7.07 7.64
N LEU A 234 16.43 6.29 8.14
CA LEU A 234 16.25 6.09 9.59
C LEU A 234 17.51 5.54 10.25
N LEU A 235 18.12 4.52 9.66
CA LEU A 235 19.35 3.91 10.17
C LEU A 235 20.54 4.88 10.11
N ALA A 236 20.66 5.65 9.03
CA ALA A 236 21.70 6.66 8.89
C ALA A 236 21.62 7.75 9.97
N HIS A 237 20.39 8.15 10.37
CA HIS A 237 20.20 9.11 11.45
C HIS A 237 20.38 8.47 12.85
N ALA A 238 19.91 7.24 13.04
CA ALA A 238 19.95 6.57 14.35
C ALA A 238 21.34 6.01 14.70
N VAL A 239 21.97 5.31 13.75
CA VAL A 239 23.19 4.50 13.96
C VAL A 239 24.17 4.59 12.77
N PRO A 240 24.60 5.79 12.36
CA PRO A 240 25.41 5.97 11.13
C PRO A 240 26.69 5.15 11.10
N GLN A 241 27.33 4.95 12.25
CA GLN A 241 28.57 4.18 12.37
C GLN A 241 28.37 2.64 12.36
N SER A 242 27.12 2.21 12.57
CA SER A 242 26.77 0.79 12.58
C SER A 242 26.08 0.33 11.29
N LEU A 243 25.65 1.27 10.44
CA LEU A 243 24.98 0.97 9.18
C LEU A 243 25.98 0.47 8.13
N ILE A 244 25.64 -0.65 7.51
CA ILE A 244 26.25 -1.19 6.29
C ILE A 244 25.14 -1.22 5.24
N ALA A 245 25.17 -0.27 4.31
CA ALA A 245 24.21 -0.17 3.23
C ALA A 245 24.77 -0.82 1.97
N VAL A 246 24.05 -1.79 1.40
CA VAL A 246 24.47 -2.54 0.21
C VAL A 246 23.44 -2.37 -0.89
N PHE A 247 23.89 -1.92 -2.05
CA PHE A 247 23.10 -1.81 -3.28
C PHE A 247 23.62 -2.81 -4.31
N VAL A 248 22.75 -3.67 -4.82
CA VAL A 248 23.10 -4.63 -5.89
C VAL A 248 22.59 -4.08 -7.22
N ASP A 249 23.51 -3.73 -8.10
CA ASP A 249 23.20 -3.43 -9.50
C ASP A 249 23.04 -4.76 -10.26
N ASN A 250 21.83 -5.10 -10.59
CA ASN A 250 21.47 -6.32 -11.31
C ASN A 250 21.48 -6.15 -12.85
N GLY A 251 21.86 -4.98 -13.36
CA GLY A 251 21.81 -4.68 -14.79
C GLY A 251 20.39 -4.49 -15.38
N LEU A 252 19.34 -4.58 -14.54
CA LEU A 252 17.92 -4.47 -14.94
C LEU A 252 17.29 -3.15 -14.51
N LEU A 253 18.11 -2.21 -14.09
CA LEU A 253 17.69 -0.89 -13.62
C LEU A 253 17.35 0.05 -14.78
N ARG A 254 16.53 1.05 -14.49
CA ARG A 254 16.30 2.20 -15.39
C ARG A 254 17.57 3.03 -15.52
N THR A 255 17.63 3.82 -16.60
CA THR A 255 18.68 4.79 -16.81
C THR A 255 18.79 5.75 -15.62
N GLY A 256 20.01 5.89 -15.08
CA GLY A 256 20.33 6.82 -14.00
C GLY A 256 19.95 6.37 -12.58
N GLU A 257 19.31 5.22 -12.38
CA GLU A 257 18.88 4.79 -11.04
C GLU A 257 20.05 4.53 -10.10
N ARG A 258 21.07 3.80 -10.53
CA ARG A 258 22.29 3.55 -9.74
C ARG A 258 22.91 4.88 -9.26
N LYS A 259 23.15 5.80 -10.19
CA LYS A 259 23.71 7.11 -9.88
C LYS A 259 22.86 7.89 -8.87
N ALA A 260 21.55 7.89 -9.04
CA ALA A 260 20.63 8.58 -8.13
C ALA A 260 20.69 8.01 -6.71
N VAL A 261 20.80 6.68 -6.56
CA VAL A 261 20.97 6.04 -5.25
C VAL A 261 22.31 6.38 -4.62
N GLU A 262 23.41 6.30 -5.37
CA GLU A 262 24.75 6.66 -4.90
C GLU A 262 24.82 8.13 -4.44
N GLU A 263 24.25 9.05 -5.20
CA GLU A 263 24.17 10.48 -4.86
C GLU A 263 23.33 10.72 -3.61
N MET A 264 22.19 10.04 -3.46
CA MET A 264 21.34 10.14 -2.28
C MET A 264 22.12 9.76 -1.02
N PHE A 265 22.84 8.63 -1.04
CA PHE A 265 23.62 8.18 0.12
C PHE A 265 24.76 9.14 0.44
N ARG A 266 25.54 9.53 -0.57
CA ARG A 266 26.69 10.40 -0.39
C ARG A 266 26.32 11.82 0.02
N LEU A 267 25.32 12.44 -0.66
CA LEU A 267 25.03 13.87 -0.52
C LEU A 267 23.96 14.19 0.52
N LYS A 268 23.02 13.25 0.75
CA LYS A 268 21.87 13.49 1.63
C LYS A 268 22.01 12.77 2.96
N LEU A 269 22.43 11.52 2.96
CA LEU A 269 22.53 10.73 4.18
C LEU A 269 23.93 10.77 4.81
N GLY A 270 24.96 11.14 4.07
CA GLY A 270 26.33 11.24 4.58
C GLY A 270 26.92 9.89 5.02
N VAL A 271 26.42 8.78 4.49
CA VAL A 271 26.89 7.41 4.79
C VAL A 271 27.38 6.71 3.54
N SER A 272 28.28 5.74 3.73
CA SER A 272 28.80 4.93 2.64
C SER A 272 27.73 3.99 2.10
N LEU A 273 27.77 3.76 0.79
CA LEU A 273 26.99 2.76 0.11
C LEU A 273 27.94 1.80 -0.61
N ASP A 274 27.85 0.51 -0.26
CA ASP A 274 28.60 -0.51 -0.96
C ASP A 274 27.80 -0.97 -2.18
N VAL A 275 28.35 -0.68 -3.37
CA VAL A 275 27.71 -1.00 -4.64
C VAL A 275 28.33 -2.27 -5.21
N VAL A 276 27.50 -3.29 -5.40
CA VAL A 276 27.89 -4.56 -5.99
C VAL A 276 27.37 -4.61 -7.41
N ASP A 277 28.24 -4.52 -8.40
CA ASP A 277 27.88 -4.73 -9.79
C ASP A 277 27.81 -6.23 -10.09
N ALA A 278 26.60 -6.73 -10.29
CA ALA A 278 26.31 -8.11 -10.64
C ALA A 278 25.61 -8.26 -11.99
N SER A 279 25.61 -7.20 -12.80
CA SER A 279 24.85 -7.11 -14.05
C SER A 279 25.13 -8.28 -15.01
N GLU A 280 26.40 -8.64 -15.22
CA GLU A 280 26.75 -9.78 -16.08
C GLU A 280 26.22 -11.12 -15.55
N LEU A 281 26.24 -11.32 -14.23
CA LEU A 281 25.74 -12.54 -13.59
C LEU A 281 24.22 -12.68 -13.82
N PHE A 282 23.46 -11.62 -13.59
CA PHE A 282 22.01 -11.64 -13.82
C PHE A 282 21.68 -11.87 -15.28
N LEU A 283 22.31 -11.16 -16.21
CA LEU A 283 22.07 -11.30 -17.64
C LEU A 283 22.45 -12.69 -18.15
N SER A 284 23.56 -13.26 -17.69
CA SER A 284 23.97 -14.61 -18.08
C SER A 284 22.96 -15.69 -17.65
N ARG A 285 22.36 -15.53 -16.45
CA ARG A 285 21.34 -16.47 -15.95
C ARG A 285 19.96 -16.31 -16.61
N LEU A 286 19.68 -15.13 -17.13
CA LEU A 286 18.44 -14.84 -17.86
C LEU A 286 18.50 -15.20 -19.34
N LYS A 287 19.67 -15.59 -19.85
CA LYS A 287 19.85 -15.96 -21.25
C LYS A 287 18.93 -17.12 -21.62
N GLY A 288 18.12 -16.94 -22.67
CA GLY A 288 17.14 -17.93 -23.17
C GLY A 288 15.87 -18.06 -22.32
N VAL A 289 15.74 -17.27 -21.23
CA VAL A 289 14.56 -17.33 -20.35
C VAL A 289 13.50 -16.37 -20.86
N VAL A 290 12.32 -16.89 -21.23
CA VAL A 290 11.19 -16.13 -21.75
C VAL A 290 9.97 -16.15 -20.82
N ASP A 291 9.84 -17.14 -19.96
CA ASP A 291 8.72 -17.27 -19.03
C ASP A 291 8.84 -16.25 -17.86
N PRO A 292 7.79 -15.44 -17.62
CA PRO A 292 7.85 -14.39 -16.62
C PRO A 292 8.12 -14.88 -15.19
N GLU A 293 7.54 -16.01 -14.82
CA GLU A 293 7.69 -16.57 -13.49
C GLU A 293 9.10 -17.13 -13.28
N GLN A 294 9.68 -17.73 -14.32
CA GLN A 294 11.08 -18.15 -14.28
C GLN A 294 12.02 -16.95 -14.19
N LYS A 295 11.78 -15.87 -14.95
CA LYS A 295 12.55 -14.62 -14.80
C LYS A 295 12.56 -14.14 -13.36
N ARG A 296 11.37 -14.06 -12.73
CA ARG A 296 11.21 -13.62 -11.32
C ARG A 296 11.98 -14.51 -10.34
N LYS A 297 11.88 -15.83 -10.49
CA LYS A 297 12.59 -16.82 -9.64
C LYS A 297 14.10 -16.70 -9.77
N ILE A 298 14.61 -16.63 -10.99
CA ILE A 298 16.06 -16.51 -11.26
C ILE A 298 16.60 -15.20 -10.68
N ILE A 299 15.92 -14.09 -10.91
CA ILE A 299 16.32 -12.78 -10.40
C ILE A 299 16.33 -12.78 -8.87
N GLY A 300 15.28 -13.28 -8.24
CA GLY A 300 15.18 -13.37 -6.78
C GLY A 300 16.28 -14.24 -6.17
N ALA A 301 16.50 -15.46 -6.71
CA ALA A 301 17.55 -16.36 -6.24
C ALA A 301 18.95 -15.77 -6.42
N THR A 302 19.21 -15.13 -7.57
CA THR A 302 20.50 -14.50 -7.86
C THR A 302 20.75 -13.32 -6.92
N PHE A 303 19.72 -12.50 -6.64
CA PHE A 303 19.83 -11.40 -5.70
C PHE A 303 20.21 -11.88 -4.31
N ILE A 304 19.54 -12.92 -3.81
CA ILE A 304 19.84 -13.51 -2.49
C ILE A 304 21.27 -14.03 -2.44
N GLU A 305 21.72 -14.73 -3.48
CA GLU A 305 23.09 -15.25 -3.55
C GLU A 305 24.13 -14.12 -3.50
N VAL A 306 23.98 -13.11 -4.36
CA VAL A 306 24.89 -11.96 -4.42
C VAL A 306 24.91 -11.21 -3.08
N PHE A 307 23.72 -10.93 -2.52
CA PHE A 307 23.59 -10.24 -1.24
C PHE A 307 24.21 -11.06 -0.09
N SER A 308 24.00 -12.37 -0.08
CA SER A 308 24.58 -13.26 0.94
C SER A 308 26.11 -13.30 0.89
N LYS A 309 26.68 -13.35 -0.32
CA LYS A 309 28.14 -13.28 -0.51
C LYS A 309 28.70 -11.95 -0.03
N GLU A 310 28.00 -10.85 -0.29
CA GLU A 310 28.41 -9.53 0.15
C GLU A 310 28.32 -9.42 1.69
N ALA A 311 27.19 -9.84 2.26
CA ALA A 311 26.96 -9.86 3.70
C ALA A 311 28.04 -10.63 4.47
N ALA A 312 28.55 -11.75 3.92
CA ALA A 312 29.60 -12.57 4.53
C ALA A 312 30.94 -11.87 4.66
N LYS A 313 31.20 -10.78 3.94
CA LYS A 313 32.43 -9.99 4.05
C LYS A 313 32.52 -9.19 5.35
N TYR A 314 31.38 -8.89 5.96
CA TYR A 314 31.30 -8.03 7.15
C TYR A 314 31.28 -8.87 8.43
N LYS A 315 32.18 -8.52 9.35
CA LYS A 315 32.24 -9.12 10.69
C LYS A 315 31.27 -8.40 11.64
N ASN A 316 30.75 -9.12 12.63
CA ASN A 316 29.89 -8.58 13.69
C ASN A 316 28.55 -8.00 13.21
N VAL A 317 28.04 -8.42 12.06
CA VAL A 317 26.69 -8.10 11.64
C VAL A 317 25.71 -8.96 12.41
N LYS A 318 24.88 -8.32 13.23
CA LYS A 318 23.85 -9.00 14.02
C LYS A 318 22.47 -8.80 13.43
N PHE A 319 22.23 -7.67 12.77
CA PHE A 319 20.92 -7.25 12.32
C PHE A 319 20.85 -7.11 10.82
N LEU A 320 19.66 -7.46 10.28
CA LEU A 320 19.25 -7.17 8.91
C LEU A 320 18.03 -6.24 8.94
N ALA A 321 18.13 -5.10 8.27
CA ALA A 321 17.03 -4.16 8.16
C ALA A 321 16.18 -4.41 6.91
N GLN A 322 14.87 -4.40 7.08
CA GLN A 322 13.88 -4.62 6.04
C GLN A 322 12.80 -3.53 6.04
N GLY A 323 12.27 -3.23 4.85
CA GLY A 323 11.20 -2.26 4.64
C GLY A 323 9.81 -2.88 4.65
N THR A 324 9.55 -3.85 5.53
CA THR A 324 8.23 -4.44 5.72
C THR A 324 7.23 -3.39 6.16
N LEU A 325 6.09 -3.30 5.51
CA LEU A 325 5.02 -2.35 5.80
C LEU A 325 3.91 -2.98 6.64
N TYR A 326 3.05 -2.15 7.20
CA TYR A 326 1.89 -2.60 7.96
C TYR A 326 0.93 -3.45 7.11
N THR A 327 0.73 -3.11 5.85
CA THR A 327 -0.05 -3.89 4.89
C THR A 327 0.50 -5.30 4.66
N ASP A 328 1.83 -5.45 4.61
CA ASP A 328 2.46 -6.76 4.42
C ASP A 328 2.19 -7.70 5.61
N ILE A 329 2.10 -7.13 6.83
CA ILE A 329 1.82 -7.88 8.05
C ILE A 329 0.37 -8.34 8.10
N ILE A 330 -0.57 -7.44 7.75
CA ILE A 330 -2.00 -7.76 7.74
C ILE A 330 -2.28 -8.85 6.71
N GLU A 331 -1.77 -8.70 5.48
CA GLU A 331 -1.92 -9.71 4.42
C GLU A 331 -1.35 -11.08 4.84
N SER A 332 -0.24 -11.12 5.57
CA SER A 332 0.36 -12.37 6.05
C SER A 332 -0.42 -13.02 7.20
N SER A 333 -1.12 -12.24 8.03
CA SER A 333 -1.92 -12.76 9.15
C SER A 333 -3.27 -13.34 8.70
N VAL A 334 -3.85 -12.81 7.63
CA VAL A 334 -5.11 -13.30 7.03
C VAL A 334 -4.88 -14.56 6.17
N ALA A 335 -3.68 -14.75 5.64
CA ALA A 335 -3.31 -15.87 4.76
C ALA A 335 -3.14 -17.23 5.48
N GLY A 336 -3.49 -17.35 6.76
CA GLY A 336 -3.46 -18.63 7.50
C GLY A 336 -4.34 -19.75 6.93
N SER A 337 -5.15 -19.48 5.89
CA SER A 337 -6.03 -20.46 5.24
C SER A 337 -5.94 -20.52 3.71
N SER A 338 -5.13 -19.71 3.04
CA SER A 338 -4.95 -19.80 1.58
C SER A 338 -3.49 -19.70 1.18
N LYS A 339 -3.09 -20.53 0.21
CA LYS A 339 -1.73 -20.63 -0.33
C LYS A 339 -1.16 -19.24 -0.63
N THR A 340 -0.05 -18.94 0.01
CA THR A 340 0.78 -17.74 -0.10
C THR A 340 0.97 -17.28 -1.54
N ILE A 341 0.32 -16.18 -1.92
CA ILE A 341 0.45 -15.60 -3.27
C ILE A 341 1.67 -14.65 -3.35
N LYS A 342 2.26 -14.25 -2.21
CA LYS A 342 3.39 -13.31 -2.18
C LYS A 342 4.58 -13.85 -1.37
N SER A 343 5.32 -14.80 -1.94
CA SER A 343 6.63 -15.23 -1.41
C SER A 343 7.79 -14.26 -1.77
N HIS A 344 7.50 -13.13 -2.42
CA HIS A 344 8.51 -12.34 -3.13
C HIS A 344 8.95 -11.04 -2.44
N HIS A 345 8.33 -10.64 -1.34
CA HIS A 345 8.64 -9.36 -0.68
C HIS A 345 9.55 -9.46 0.55
N ASN A 346 9.76 -10.65 1.09
CA ASN A 346 10.63 -10.84 2.24
C ASN A 346 11.81 -11.73 1.89
N VAL A 347 12.96 -11.43 2.47
CA VAL A 347 14.23 -12.19 2.41
C VAL A 347 14.06 -13.59 3.03
N GLY A 348 12.90 -14.24 2.82
CA GLY A 348 12.63 -15.62 3.21
C GLY A 348 13.49 -16.66 2.48
N GLY A 349 14.40 -16.20 1.60
CA GLY A 349 15.39 -17.02 0.91
C GLY A 349 16.82 -16.87 1.40
N LEU A 350 17.07 -16.09 2.46
CA LEU A 350 18.43 -16.08 3.02
C LEU A 350 18.78 -17.47 3.57
N PRO A 351 20.04 -17.92 3.40
CA PRO A 351 20.53 -19.17 3.95
C PRO A 351 20.20 -19.29 5.44
N LYS A 352 19.67 -20.45 5.88
CA LYS A 352 19.25 -20.70 7.27
C LYS A 352 20.40 -20.58 8.30
N ASP A 353 21.60 -20.59 7.85
CA ASP A 353 22.84 -20.40 8.61
C ASP A 353 23.20 -18.93 8.86
N MET A 354 22.60 -17.97 8.12
CA MET A 354 22.69 -16.55 8.42
C MET A 354 21.67 -16.17 9.51
N LYS A 355 22.10 -16.18 10.76
CA LYS A 355 21.29 -15.84 11.94
C LYS A 355 21.23 -14.33 12.18
N PHE A 356 20.59 -13.59 11.28
CA PHE A 356 20.30 -12.18 11.52
C PHE A 356 19.02 -12.00 12.33
N GLU A 357 19.03 -11.06 13.26
CA GLU A 357 17.81 -10.51 13.85
C GLU A 357 17.25 -9.42 12.92
N LEU A 358 15.94 -9.40 12.69
CA LEU A 358 15.30 -8.43 11.82
C LEU A 358 15.06 -7.10 12.52
N ILE A 359 15.35 -5.99 11.83
CA ILE A 359 14.92 -4.64 12.18
C ILE A 359 13.95 -4.17 11.10
N GLU A 360 12.68 -4.00 11.47
CA GLU A 360 11.58 -3.65 10.57
C GLU A 360 10.91 -2.34 11.01
N PRO A 361 11.55 -1.19 10.81
CA PRO A 361 11.09 0.07 11.40
C PRO A 361 9.81 0.62 10.79
N LEU A 362 9.39 0.11 9.62
CA LEU A 362 8.20 0.58 8.90
C LEU A 362 6.99 -0.34 9.10
N ARG A 363 7.09 -1.39 9.89
CA ARG A 363 6.05 -2.41 10.03
C ARG A 363 4.72 -1.91 10.63
N GLU A 364 4.74 -0.74 11.25
CA GLU A 364 3.57 -0.13 11.90
C GLU A 364 2.92 0.97 11.05
N ILE A 365 3.44 1.27 9.85
CA ILE A 365 2.97 2.39 9.04
C ILE A 365 2.57 1.97 7.62
N PHE A 366 1.62 2.75 7.05
CA PHE A 366 1.15 2.58 5.69
C PHE A 366 2.09 3.23 4.67
N LYS A 367 1.91 2.93 3.39
CA LYS A 367 2.77 3.42 2.30
C LYS A 367 2.80 4.95 2.16
N ASP A 368 1.70 5.61 2.40
CA ASP A 368 1.61 7.07 2.38
C ASP A 368 2.32 7.70 3.59
N GLU A 369 2.23 7.06 4.77
CA GLU A 369 2.98 7.46 5.97
C GLU A 369 4.49 7.27 5.76
N VAL A 370 4.92 6.19 5.08
CA VAL A 370 6.33 6.00 4.69
C VAL A 370 6.84 7.14 3.83
N ARG A 371 6.02 7.63 2.88
CA ARG A 371 6.39 8.79 2.04
C ARG A 371 6.55 10.06 2.88
N GLN A 372 5.62 10.31 3.81
CA GLN A 372 5.72 11.45 4.73
C GLN A 372 6.95 11.33 5.64
N LEU A 373 7.21 10.13 6.20
CA LEU A 373 8.40 9.84 6.98
C LEU A 373 9.69 10.10 6.18
N GLY A 374 9.71 9.73 4.90
CA GLY A 374 10.84 10.01 4.02
C GLY A 374 11.12 11.51 3.88
N LEU A 375 10.07 12.34 3.76
CA LEU A 375 10.21 13.81 3.73
C LEU A 375 10.74 14.35 5.07
N GLU A 376 10.22 13.88 6.20
CA GLU A 376 10.70 14.26 7.55
C GLU A 376 12.17 13.90 7.76
N LEU A 377 12.65 12.82 7.14
CA LEU A 377 14.05 12.39 7.17
C LEU A 377 14.94 13.11 6.14
N GLY A 378 14.40 14.09 5.41
CA GLY A 378 15.16 14.92 4.45
C GLY A 378 15.36 14.28 3.07
N LEU A 379 14.67 13.19 2.74
CA LEU A 379 14.68 12.65 1.40
C LEU A 379 13.94 13.59 0.43
N SER A 380 14.41 13.67 -0.81
CA SER A 380 13.79 14.55 -1.80
C SER A 380 12.42 14.01 -2.24
N ARG A 381 11.52 14.92 -2.66
CA ARG A 381 10.22 14.54 -3.23
C ARG A 381 10.35 13.58 -4.41
N GLU A 382 11.41 13.71 -5.21
CA GLU A 382 11.67 12.82 -6.36
C GLU A 382 11.94 11.37 -5.93
N VAL A 383 12.60 11.16 -4.79
CA VAL A 383 12.83 9.83 -4.21
C VAL A 383 11.54 9.27 -3.62
N VAL A 384 10.84 10.09 -2.84
CA VAL A 384 9.67 9.67 -2.05
C VAL A 384 8.43 9.43 -2.91
N PHE A 385 8.21 10.26 -3.94
CA PHE A 385 7.04 10.16 -4.84
C PHE A 385 7.36 9.53 -6.20
N ARG A 386 8.49 8.81 -6.29
CA ARG A 386 8.78 8.04 -7.50
C ARG A 386 7.71 6.99 -7.76
N HIS A 387 7.43 6.76 -9.04
CA HIS A 387 6.55 5.67 -9.44
C HIS A 387 7.08 4.31 -8.97
N PRO A 388 6.21 3.36 -8.63
CA PRO A 388 6.62 2.00 -8.29
C PRO A 388 7.52 1.41 -9.39
N PHE A 389 8.53 0.66 -8.96
CA PHE A 389 9.41 -0.08 -9.85
C PHE A 389 9.56 -1.50 -9.27
N PRO A 390 9.27 -2.53 -10.06
CA PRO A 390 9.22 -3.89 -9.55
C PRO A 390 10.61 -4.44 -9.23
N GLY A 391 10.70 -5.39 -8.30
CA GLY A 391 11.97 -6.04 -7.92
C GLY A 391 12.72 -6.67 -9.09
N PRO A 392 12.05 -7.35 -10.04
CA PRO A 392 12.71 -7.87 -11.25
C PRO A 392 13.18 -6.79 -12.25
N GLY A 393 12.91 -5.53 -11.98
CA GLY A 393 13.35 -4.42 -12.83
C GLY A 393 12.74 -4.45 -14.22
N LEU A 394 13.55 -4.05 -15.21
CA LEU A 394 13.13 -4.02 -16.62
C LEU A 394 12.92 -5.40 -17.25
N ALA A 395 13.36 -6.48 -16.58
CA ALA A 395 13.21 -7.83 -17.13
C ALA A 395 11.76 -8.24 -17.40
N ILE A 396 10.81 -7.77 -16.58
CA ILE A 396 9.37 -8.05 -16.74
C ILE A 396 8.65 -6.99 -17.60
N ARG A 397 9.42 -6.14 -18.25
CA ARG A 397 8.95 -5.16 -19.24
C ARG A 397 9.54 -5.41 -20.62
N ILE A 398 10.23 -6.54 -20.79
CA ILE A 398 10.70 -7.07 -22.07
C ILE A 398 9.96 -8.36 -22.30
N MET A 399 9.05 -8.36 -23.26
CA MET A 399 8.33 -9.57 -23.66
C MET A 399 9.31 -10.50 -24.38
N GLY A 400 9.55 -11.69 -23.81
CA GLY A 400 10.53 -12.64 -24.33
C GLY A 400 11.90 -12.57 -23.62
N GLU A 401 12.97 -12.88 -24.34
CA GLU A 401 14.32 -12.97 -23.79
C GLU A 401 14.89 -11.60 -23.39
N VAL A 402 15.52 -11.53 -22.22
CA VAL A 402 16.20 -10.32 -21.74
C VAL A 402 17.65 -10.34 -22.18
N ASN A 403 18.03 -9.33 -22.95
CA ASN A 403 19.41 -9.14 -23.41
C ASN A 403 19.78 -7.65 -23.43
N THR A 404 21.07 -7.34 -23.56
CA THR A 404 21.56 -5.95 -23.54
C THR A 404 20.92 -5.07 -24.62
N PRO A 405 20.80 -5.48 -25.89
CA PRO A 405 20.13 -4.65 -26.91
C PRO A 405 18.67 -4.31 -26.55
N SER A 406 17.89 -5.29 -26.09
CA SER A 406 16.50 -5.09 -25.67
C SER A 406 16.38 -4.15 -24.47
N LEU A 407 17.28 -4.28 -23.49
CA LEU A 407 17.36 -3.37 -22.34
C LEU A 407 17.68 -1.94 -22.76
N ASP A 408 18.60 -1.73 -23.71
CA ASP A 408 18.98 -0.42 -24.16
C ASP A 408 17.87 0.28 -24.94
N LEU A 409 17.15 -0.45 -25.80
CA LEU A 409 15.95 0.06 -26.47
C LEU A 409 14.90 0.50 -25.44
N LEU A 410 14.58 -0.38 -24.51
CA LEU A 410 13.57 -0.10 -23.49
C LEU A 410 13.96 1.06 -22.58
N ARG A 411 15.22 1.16 -22.16
CA ARG A 411 15.74 2.27 -21.34
C ARG A 411 15.60 3.61 -22.04
N LYS A 412 15.96 3.70 -23.32
CA LYS A 412 15.84 4.92 -24.11
C LYS A 412 14.37 5.35 -24.23
N ALA A 413 13.48 4.43 -24.58
CA ALA A 413 12.04 4.70 -24.68
C ALA A 413 11.43 5.13 -23.33
N ASP A 414 11.80 4.46 -22.22
CA ASP A 414 11.29 4.77 -20.86
C ASP A 414 11.77 6.15 -20.37
N VAL A 415 12.98 6.59 -20.74
CA VAL A 415 13.47 7.96 -20.43
C VAL A 415 12.59 8.99 -21.11
N ILE A 416 12.32 8.84 -22.41
CA ILE A 416 11.48 9.78 -23.18
C ILE A 416 10.08 9.88 -22.57
N LEU A 417 9.43 8.75 -22.29
CA LEU A 417 8.11 8.74 -21.64
C LEU A 417 8.12 9.51 -20.32
N ARG A 418 9.10 9.22 -19.45
CA ARG A 418 9.18 9.87 -18.13
C ARG A 418 9.45 11.37 -18.23
N ASP A 419 10.29 11.80 -19.17
CA ASP A 419 10.61 13.21 -19.38
C ASP A 419 9.40 13.98 -19.89
N GLU A 420 8.64 13.43 -20.84
CA GLU A 420 7.39 14.03 -21.34
C GLU A 420 6.32 14.10 -20.24
N LEU A 421 6.16 13.06 -19.43
CA LEU A 421 5.23 13.09 -18.30
C LEU A 421 5.62 14.11 -17.23
N LYS A 422 6.92 14.29 -16.96
CA LYS A 422 7.41 15.29 -16.00
C LYS A 422 7.19 16.71 -16.53
N SER A 423 7.61 16.99 -17.77
CA SER A 423 7.50 18.31 -18.38
C SER A 423 6.04 18.77 -18.55
N SER A 424 5.14 17.85 -18.85
CA SER A 424 3.70 18.13 -18.96
C SER A 424 2.95 18.12 -17.61
N GLY A 425 3.62 17.81 -16.50
CA GLY A 425 3.02 17.71 -15.16
C GLY A 425 2.13 16.49 -14.94
N TRP A 426 2.13 15.51 -15.86
CA TRP A 426 1.35 14.27 -15.72
C TRP A 426 2.02 13.23 -14.83
N TYR A 427 3.33 13.30 -14.63
CA TYR A 427 4.04 12.34 -13.78
C TYR A 427 3.44 12.21 -12.37
N ASN A 428 3.10 13.32 -11.73
CA ASN A 428 2.53 13.33 -10.37
C ASN A 428 1.02 13.09 -10.33
N LYS A 429 0.35 13.04 -11.47
CA LYS A 429 -1.10 12.77 -11.58
C LYS A 429 -1.39 11.30 -11.80
N THR A 430 -0.40 10.50 -12.15
CA THR A 430 -0.53 9.10 -12.48
C THR A 430 0.13 8.24 -11.41
N TRP A 431 -0.42 7.04 -11.19
CA TRP A 431 0.13 6.09 -10.22
C TRP A 431 1.45 5.48 -10.68
N GLN A 432 1.47 5.00 -11.93
CA GLN A 432 2.64 4.35 -12.52
C GLN A 432 2.65 4.52 -14.03
N ALA A 433 3.83 4.79 -14.59
CA ALA A 433 4.06 4.92 -16.02
C ALA A 433 5.37 4.25 -16.42
N PHE A 434 5.34 3.50 -17.51
CA PHE A 434 6.50 2.80 -18.07
C PHE A 434 6.27 2.37 -19.50
N CYS A 435 7.38 2.06 -20.18
CA CYS A 435 7.38 1.40 -21.47
C CYS A 435 7.55 -0.11 -21.31
N VAL A 436 6.99 -0.87 -22.26
CA VAL A 436 7.16 -2.33 -22.42
C VAL A 436 7.66 -2.61 -23.81
N LEU A 437 8.79 -3.31 -23.95
CA LEU A 437 9.29 -3.77 -25.25
C LEU A 437 8.54 -5.03 -25.64
N LEU A 438 7.78 -4.95 -26.73
CA LEU A 438 7.01 -6.07 -27.24
C LEU A 438 7.87 -7.02 -28.06
N ASN A 439 7.59 -8.31 -28.00
CA ASN A 439 8.22 -9.32 -28.85
C ASN A 439 7.54 -9.35 -30.23
N VAL A 440 7.44 -8.17 -30.86
CA VAL A 440 6.78 -7.99 -32.15
C VAL A 440 7.59 -7.01 -32.99
N HIS A 441 7.86 -7.40 -34.23
CA HIS A 441 8.41 -6.50 -35.22
C HIS A 441 7.31 -6.02 -36.15
N SER A 442 7.34 -4.76 -36.51
CA SER A 442 6.38 -4.16 -37.44
C SER A 442 7.04 -3.54 -38.66
N VAL A 443 6.31 -3.55 -39.75
CA VAL A 443 6.75 -2.83 -40.97
C VAL A 443 6.51 -1.35 -40.75
N GLY A 444 7.51 -0.56 -41.07
CA GLY A 444 7.46 0.92 -41.12
C GLY A 444 8.07 1.44 -42.41
N VAL A 445 7.89 2.73 -42.64
CA VAL A 445 8.57 3.48 -43.67
C VAL A 445 9.22 4.69 -42.99
N MET A 446 10.54 4.75 -43.03
CA MET A 446 11.32 5.87 -42.46
C MET A 446 12.17 6.49 -43.56
N GLY A 447 11.84 7.73 -43.93
CA GLY A 447 12.30 8.28 -45.21
C GLY A 447 11.75 7.44 -46.35
N ASP A 448 12.55 7.17 -47.38
CA ASP A 448 12.17 6.35 -48.52
C ASP A 448 12.46 4.84 -48.32
N ASN A 449 12.85 4.43 -47.12
CA ASN A 449 13.24 3.05 -46.83
C ASN A 449 12.18 2.32 -46.01
N ARG A 450 11.92 1.07 -46.39
CA ARG A 450 11.11 0.15 -45.59
C ARG A 450 11.93 -0.35 -44.41
N THR A 451 11.36 -0.24 -43.21
CA THR A 451 11.93 -0.75 -41.95
C THR A 451 11.15 -1.92 -41.41
N TYR A 452 11.81 -2.79 -40.61
CA TYR A 452 11.17 -3.90 -39.89
C TYR A 452 11.79 -3.95 -38.49
N GLU A 453 11.14 -3.26 -37.55
CA GLU A 453 11.71 -2.94 -36.23
C GLU A 453 10.73 -3.22 -35.11
N ASN A 454 11.19 -3.04 -33.88
CA ASN A 454 10.44 -3.37 -32.67
C ASN A 454 9.25 -2.41 -32.46
N ALA A 455 8.28 -2.91 -31.72
CA ALA A 455 7.17 -2.13 -31.18
C ALA A 455 7.31 -1.97 -29.67
N VAL A 456 6.98 -0.76 -29.18
CA VAL A 456 6.93 -0.44 -27.74
C VAL A 456 5.51 -0.10 -27.33
N CYS A 457 5.09 -0.65 -26.19
CA CYS A 457 3.82 -0.29 -25.56
C CYS A 457 4.07 0.70 -24.42
N ILE A 458 3.27 1.76 -24.37
CA ILE A 458 3.19 2.70 -23.24
C ILE A 458 2.09 2.22 -22.33
N ARG A 459 2.41 2.00 -21.05
CA ARG A 459 1.48 1.68 -19.98
C ARG A 459 1.49 2.80 -18.96
N VAL A 460 0.35 3.50 -18.80
CA VAL A 460 0.16 4.54 -17.78
C VAL A 460 -1.16 4.27 -17.07
N VAL A 461 -1.12 4.18 -15.75
CA VAL A 461 -2.28 3.79 -14.95
C VAL A 461 -2.51 4.73 -13.78
N ASP A 462 -3.79 4.87 -13.44
CA ASP A 462 -4.29 5.53 -12.25
C ASP A 462 -4.78 4.44 -11.29
N ALA A 463 -4.35 4.53 -10.04
CA ALA A 463 -4.76 3.64 -8.95
C ALA A 463 -4.67 4.39 -7.62
N SER A 464 -5.44 3.95 -6.63
CA SER A 464 -5.31 4.43 -5.25
C SER A 464 -4.36 3.56 -4.42
N ASP A 465 -4.44 2.26 -4.59
CA ASP A 465 -3.73 1.25 -3.79
C ASP A 465 -3.07 0.14 -4.63
N GLY A 466 -3.28 0.16 -5.95
CA GLY A 466 -2.77 -0.86 -6.88
C GLY A 466 -3.55 -2.18 -6.87
N MET A 467 -4.60 -2.34 -6.07
CA MET A 467 -5.51 -3.49 -6.14
C MET A 467 -6.37 -3.41 -7.40
N THR A 468 -6.91 -2.23 -7.66
CA THR A 468 -7.59 -1.88 -8.91
C THR A 468 -6.84 -0.77 -9.61
N ALA A 469 -6.87 -0.77 -10.93
CA ALA A 469 -6.27 0.29 -11.74
C ALA A 469 -7.05 0.49 -13.04
N SER A 470 -7.13 1.74 -13.48
CA SER A 470 -7.59 2.10 -14.83
C SER A 470 -6.43 2.70 -15.62
N PHE A 471 -6.51 2.65 -16.95
CA PHE A 471 -5.54 3.38 -17.75
C PHE A 471 -5.75 4.90 -17.58
N SER A 472 -4.66 5.66 -17.52
CA SER A 472 -4.72 7.11 -17.43
C SER A 472 -5.14 7.70 -18.78
N ARG A 473 -6.08 8.64 -18.77
CA ARG A 473 -6.56 9.31 -19.98
C ARG A 473 -5.63 10.48 -20.33
N LEU A 474 -4.45 10.17 -20.82
CA LEU A 474 -3.50 11.19 -21.26
C LEU A 474 -4.05 11.98 -22.45
N PRO A 475 -3.73 13.28 -22.56
CA PRO A 475 -4.04 14.06 -23.77
C PRO A 475 -3.41 13.42 -25.03
N TYR A 476 -4.17 13.42 -26.12
CA TYR A 476 -3.67 12.86 -27.39
C TYR A 476 -2.39 13.55 -27.88
N ASP A 477 -2.28 14.86 -27.72
CA ASP A 477 -1.07 15.62 -28.09
C ASP A 477 0.16 15.13 -27.30
N LEU A 478 -0.01 14.77 -26.04
CA LEU A 478 1.07 14.20 -25.21
C LEU A 478 1.47 12.81 -25.72
N LEU A 479 0.49 11.95 -26.02
CA LEU A 479 0.73 10.63 -26.60
C LEU A 479 1.43 10.72 -27.96
N GLU A 480 1.01 11.63 -28.79
CA GLU A 480 1.64 11.91 -30.09
C GLU A 480 3.09 12.37 -29.91
N ASN A 481 3.36 13.31 -29.02
CA ASN A 481 4.72 13.77 -28.71
C ASN A 481 5.62 12.64 -28.20
N VAL A 482 5.15 11.83 -27.25
CA VAL A 482 5.90 10.67 -26.75
C VAL A 482 6.20 9.69 -27.87
N SER A 483 5.20 9.34 -28.68
CA SER A 483 5.35 8.42 -29.81
C SER A 483 6.35 8.95 -30.83
N ARG A 484 6.21 10.20 -31.22
CA ARG A 484 7.10 10.87 -32.19
C ARG A 484 8.55 10.92 -31.70
N ARG A 485 8.76 11.25 -30.42
CA ARG A 485 10.09 11.27 -29.82
C ARG A 485 10.70 9.88 -29.76
N ILE A 486 9.95 8.86 -29.31
CA ILE A 486 10.45 7.47 -29.22
C ILE A 486 10.89 7.01 -30.64
N ILE A 487 10.07 7.20 -31.66
CA ILE A 487 10.37 6.75 -33.02
C ILE A 487 11.57 7.49 -33.62
N ASN A 488 11.70 8.78 -33.33
CA ASN A 488 12.78 9.59 -33.91
C ASN A 488 14.11 9.52 -33.15
N GLU A 489 14.09 9.23 -31.84
CA GLU A 489 15.27 9.29 -30.99
C GLU A 489 15.80 7.90 -30.61
N VAL A 490 15.03 6.82 -30.87
CA VAL A 490 15.41 5.44 -30.52
C VAL A 490 15.46 4.56 -31.74
N ASP A 491 16.64 4.47 -32.37
CA ASP A 491 16.87 3.57 -33.49
C ASP A 491 16.48 2.13 -33.12
N GLY A 492 15.72 1.44 -33.98
CA GLY A 492 15.21 0.08 -33.77
C GLY A 492 13.79 0.03 -33.25
N ILE A 493 13.09 1.17 -33.11
CA ILE A 493 11.65 1.23 -32.75
C ILE A 493 10.92 2.05 -33.82
N ASN A 494 9.95 1.41 -34.49
CA ASN A 494 9.13 2.10 -35.51
C ASN A 494 7.62 2.13 -35.18
N ARG A 495 7.23 1.63 -34.01
CA ARG A 495 5.82 1.61 -33.57
C ARG A 495 5.66 1.79 -32.07
N VAL A 496 4.73 2.66 -31.70
CA VAL A 496 4.32 2.89 -30.32
C VAL A 496 2.82 2.60 -30.20
N VAL A 497 2.41 1.85 -29.16
CA VAL A 497 1.01 1.58 -28.83
C VAL A 497 0.73 2.01 -27.40
N TYR A 498 -0.54 2.24 -27.07
CA TYR A 498 -0.99 2.61 -25.72
C TYR A 498 -1.90 1.53 -25.16
N ASP A 499 -1.59 1.00 -23.96
CA ASP A 499 -2.40 -0.02 -23.28
C ASP A 499 -3.54 0.64 -22.49
N ILE A 500 -4.77 0.36 -22.92
CA ILE A 500 -6.03 0.86 -22.32
C ILE A 500 -6.72 -0.16 -21.43
N SER A 501 -6.05 -1.23 -21.02
CA SER A 501 -6.63 -2.29 -20.19
C SER A 501 -6.74 -1.86 -18.73
N SER A 502 -7.84 -2.25 -18.06
CA SER A 502 -8.04 -2.04 -16.62
C SER A 502 -7.59 -3.25 -15.82
N LYS A 503 -7.26 -3.06 -14.55
CA LYS A 503 -7.05 -4.12 -13.57
C LYS A 503 -8.23 -4.14 -12.58
N PRO A 504 -8.98 -5.26 -12.45
CA PRO A 504 -8.98 -6.42 -13.33
C PRO A 504 -9.56 -6.14 -14.72
N PRO A 505 -9.46 -7.04 -15.73
CA PRO A 505 -8.82 -8.36 -15.66
C PRO A 505 -7.31 -8.37 -15.90
N ALA A 506 -6.73 -7.30 -16.52
CA ALA A 506 -5.29 -7.20 -16.70
C ALA A 506 -4.57 -6.92 -15.36
N THR A 507 -3.24 -7.05 -15.36
CA THR A 507 -2.37 -6.57 -14.27
C THR A 507 -1.81 -5.19 -14.59
N ILE A 508 -1.13 -4.54 -13.64
CA ILE A 508 -0.44 -3.27 -13.92
C ILE A 508 0.81 -3.56 -14.74
N GLU A 509 1.71 -4.43 -14.24
CA GLU A 509 2.84 -4.91 -15.03
C GLU A 509 2.37 -5.94 -16.07
N TRP A 510 3.10 -6.08 -17.17
CA TRP A 510 2.74 -7.01 -18.25
C TRP A 510 3.20 -8.46 -17.99
N GLU A 511 4.34 -8.62 -17.29
CA GLU A 511 4.87 -9.93 -16.86
C GLU A 511 5.01 -10.03 -15.35
#